data_714227ef585dea2d66011de0cb96d105
#
_entry.id   714227ef585dea2d66011de0cb96d105
#
_cell.length_a   1.000
_cell.length_b   1.000
_cell.length_c   1.000
_cell.angle_alpha   90.00
_cell.angle_beta   90.00
_cell.angle_gamma   90.00
#
_symmetry.space_group_name_H-M   'P 1'
#
loop_
_entity.id
_entity.type
_entity.pdbx_description
1 polymer ?
#
loop_
_entity_poly.entity_id
_entity_poly.type
_entity_poly.pdbx_seq_one_letter_code
_entity_poly.pdbx_strand_id
1 'polypeptide(L)'
;MDLRPQHGPLAGAVCVLLGCVLAACKGGGGGGDRPVPAVQANVASMDAIGDSISKGFNAVSDGEICPESDDEERNWSTGDTHGTNFCSDGGEGVFSHAERLECVEKKQIVRADPNSAISSARMLTEFADESRASAAFLAGQPEPRYVTILIGHNDVCAGTVDAVQTGCPHGADEDPQNHCRTTPAAFERELRKGLNTLIGVPSLRIGIAAPVRVSLLCTHGGKGVCVPGANCQDLWQAAVATSVPDESGICGSLTADCSDERVASAYQTTKTYRDILAAVAAEYAAVPEGGTVAGGARKATGVEIVFSDAVWRAVFDSGDVSCCDCFHPSVSGQDRLARVLLEGLTCGNGDVCCADTGDPVADGRCAVEDRSGTFLAGFFPRSGP
;
A
#
# COMPACT_ATOMS: atom_id res chain seq x y z
N MET A 1 46.14 -47.80 -0.18
CA MET A 1 46.70 -47.43 -1.48
C MET A 1 46.80 -45.92 -1.49
N ASP A 2 48.04 -45.53 -1.29
CA ASP A 2 48.54 -44.17 -1.23
C ASP A 2 48.65 -43.60 -2.66
N LEU A 3 48.27 -42.39 -2.91
CA LEU A 3 48.90 -41.52 -3.92
C LEU A 3 48.59 -40.06 -3.61
N ARG A 4 49.62 -39.42 -3.13
CA ARG A 4 49.73 -37.98 -2.88
C ARG A 4 50.05 -37.20 -4.17
N PRO A 5 50.10 -35.88 -4.09
CA PRO A 5 49.80 -34.89 -5.10
C PRO A 5 51.02 -34.48 -5.93
N GLN A 6 50.80 -33.87 -7.03
CA GLN A 6 51.84 -33.11 -7.73
C GLN A 6 51.52 -31.61 -7.78
N HIS A 7 52.43 -30.89 -7.15
CA HIS A 7 52.60 -29.45 -7.30
C HIS A 7 53.35 -29.15 -8.59
N GLY A 8 53.03 -28.06 -9.22
CA GLY A 8 53.90 -27.42 -10.19
C GLY A 8 53.56 -25.94 -10.35
N PRO A 9 54.51 -25.04 -10.18
CA PRO A 9 54.31 -23.60 -10.22
C PRO A 9 54.69 -22.97 -11.55
N LEU A 10 54.31 -21.68 -11.72
CA LEU A 10 55.01 -20.61 -12.43
C LEU A 10 54.00 -19.57 -12.89
N ALA A 11 53.92 -18.47 -12.24
CA ALA A 11 54.69 -17.24 -12.42
C ALA A 11 54.50 -16.63 -13.81
N GLY A 12 53.86 -15.48 -13.85
CA GLY A 12 53.75 -14.64 -15.03
C GLY A 12 53.03 -13.33 -14.67
N ALA A 13 53.75 -12.45 -13.94
CA ALA A 13 53.35 -11.08 -13.77
C ALA A 13 53.48 -10.33 -15.07
N VAL A 14 52.39 -9.77 -15.61
CA VAL A 14 52.44 -8.72 -16.62
C VAL A 14 51.73 -7.50 -16.07
N CYS A 15 52.55 -6.58 -15.53
CA CYS A 15 52.14 -5.20 -15.31
C CYS A 15 51.97 -4.50 -16.66
N VAL A 16 50.76 -4.21 -17.08
CA VAL A 16 50.50 -3.24 -18.12
C VAL A 16 50.10 -1.94 -17.45
N LEU A 17 51.07 -1.04 -17.40
CA LEU A 17 50.86 0.39 -17.11
C LEU A 17 50.06 0.97 -18.29
N LEU A 18 48.74 1.22 -18.07
CA LEU A 18 47.97 2.07 -18.96
C LEU A 18 47.71 3.41 -18.22
N GLY A 19 48.29 4.46 -18.82
CA GLY A 19 48.26 5.80 -18.29
C GLY A 19 46.84 6.33 -18.08
N CYS A 20 46.62 6.85 -16.89
CA CYS A 20 45.48 7.70 -16.59
C CYS A 20 45.63 9.02 -17.37
N VAL A 21 44.94 9.13 -18.49
CA VAL A 21 44.64 10.44 -19.08
C VAL A 21 43.52 11.04 -18.26
N LEU A 22 43.92 11.95 -17.38
CA LEU A 22 42.97 12.87 -16.73
C LEU A 22 42.38 13.81 -17.78
N ALA A 23 41.31 13.37 -18.44
CA ALA A 23 40.45 14.28 -19.15
C ALA A 23 39.68 15.06 -18.08
N ALA A 24 40.13 16.27 -17.83
CA ALA A 24 39.38 17.26 -17.09
C ALA A 24 38.07 17.52 -17.85
N CYS A 25 36.97 16.82 -17.46
CA CYS A 25 35.64 17.22 -17.84
C CYS A 25 35.35 18.55 -17.14
N LYS A 26 35.57 19.64 -17.86
CA LYS A 26 34.97 20.93 -17.55
C LYS A 26 33.46 20.71 -17.54
N GLY A 27 32.90 20.58 -16.34
CA GLY A 27 31.47 20.56 -16.12
C GLY A 27 30.88 21.88 -16.57
N GLY A 28 30.34 21.91 -17.77
CA GLY A 28 29.37 22.90 -18.17
C GLY A 28 28.12 22.66 -17.33
N GLY A 29 27.91 23.50 -16.30
CA GLY A 29 26.66 23.58 -15.56
C GLY A 29 25.54 24.08 -16.46
N GLY A 30 24.93 23.20 -17.18
CA GLY A 30 23.61 23.32 -17.75
C GLY A 30 22.71 22.38 -16.98
N GLY A 31 22.43 22.71 -15.72
CA GLY A 31 21.30 22.15 -15.00
C GLY A 31 20.05 22.64 -15.72
N GLY A 32 19.65 21.92 -16.75
CA GLY A 32 18.29 22.06 -17.23
C GLY A 32 17.40 21.65 -16.06
N ASP A 33 16.72 22.65 -15.47
CA ASP A 33 15.60 22.42 -14.59
C ASP A 33 14.67 21.42 -15.32
N ARG A 34 14.81 20.12 -15.02
CA ARG A 34 13.71 19.21 -15.27
C ARG A 34 12.58 19.79 -14.45
N PRO A 35 11.47 20.19 -15.08
CA PRO A 35 10.32 20.60 -14.31
C PRO A 35 10.03 19.43 -13.38
N VAL A 36 10.16 19.63 -12.08
CA VAL A 36 9.59 18.73 -11.08
C VAL A 36 8.17 18.54 -11.54
N PRO A 37 7.72 17.31 -11.84
CA PRO A 37 6.35 17.11 -12.25
C PRO A 37 5.52 17.78 -11.16
N ALA A 38 4.80 18.83 -11.52
CA ALA A 38 3.92 19.48 -10.57
C ALA A 38 3.01 18.35 -10.07
N VAL A 39 3.17 17.97 -8.81
CA VAL A 39 2.20 17.09 -8.20
C VAL A 39 0.87 17.70 -8.57
N GLN A 40 0.08 16.98 -9.35
CA GLN A 40 -1.27 17.44 -9.60
C GLN A 40 -2.05 17.19 -8.31
N ALA A 41 -1.79 18.03 -7.33
CA ALA A 41 -2.49 18.07 -6.08
C ALA A 41 -3.90 18.66 -6.26
N ASN A 42 -4.25 19.07 -7.46
CA ASN A 42 -5.58 19.63 -7.74
C ASN A 42 -6.63 18.51 -7.70
N VAL A 43 -6.97 18.06 -6.48
CA VAL A 43 -8.04 17.10 -6.21
C VAL A 43 -9.22 17.88 -5.64
N ALA A 44 -10.41 17.70 -6.24
CA ALA A 44 -11.63 18.32 -5.74
C ALA A 44 -12.57 17.33 -5.03
N SER A 45 -12.46 16.04 -5.36
CA SER A 45 -13.19 14.98 -4.68
C SER A 45 -12.37 13.69 -4.59
N MET A 46 -12.62 12.91 -3.54
CA MET A 46 -11.85 11.70 -3.26
C MET A 46 -12.72 10.60 -2.67
N ASP A 47 -12.36 9.35 -2.98
CA ASP A 47 -12.91 8.14 -2.38
C ASP A 47 -11.78 7.11 -2.15
N ALA A 48 -12.08 6.08 -1.37
CA ALA A 48 -11.19 4.94 -1.13
C ALA A 48 -11.92 3.62 -1.38
N ILE A 49 -11.19 2.69 -1.99
CA ILE A 49 -11.58 1.31 -2.20
C ILE A 49 -10.56 0.44 -1.47
N GLY A 50 -11.02 -0.61 -0.79
CA GLY A 50 -10.13 -1.50 -0.08
C GLY A 50 -10.84 -2.28 1.02
N ASP A 51 -10.06 -2.81 1.91
CA ASP A 51 -10.54 -3.61 3.02
C ASP A 51 -10.59 -2.81 4.35
N SER A 52 -10.61 -3.52 5.46
CA SER A 52 -10.63 -2.97 6.82
C SER A 52 -9.48 -1.99 7.10
N ILE A 53 -8.35 -2.11 6.40
CA ILE A 53 -7.25 -1.14 6.53
C ILE A 53 -7.69 0.23 6.01
N SER A 54 -8.41 0.26 4.89
CA SER A 54 -8.96 1.50 4.32
C SER A 54 -10.20 2.02 5.05
N LYS A 55 -10.75 1.22 5.98
CA LYS A 55 -11.83 1.63 6.90
C LYS A 55 -11.31 2.11 8.26
N GLY A 56 -10.01 2.02 8.54
CA GLY A 56 -9.48 2.34 9.86
C GLY A 56 -9.93 1.37 10.96
N PHE A 57 -10.25 0.11 10.61
CA PHE A 57 -10.72 -0.87 11.59
C PHE A 57 -9.70 -1.03 12.72
N ASN A 58 -10.16 -0.93 13.97
CA ASN A 58 -9.31 -1.00 15.15
C ASN A 58 -8.10 -0.03 15.15
N ALA A 59 -8.22 1.12 14.49
CA ALA A 59 -7.18 2.15 14.48
C ALA A 59 -7.12 2.88 15.82
N VAL A 60 -6.45 2.25 16.79
CA VAL A 60 -6.30 2.77 18.15
C VAL A 60 -4.84 3.05 18.50
N SER A 61 -4.64 3.96 19.44
CA SER A 61 -3.35 4.14 20.12
C SER A 61 -3.20 3.15 21.27
N ASP A 62 -1.96 2.82 21.64
CA ASP A 62 -1.70 1.93 22.77
C ASP A 62 -2.35 2.51 24.06
N GLY A 63 -3.18 1.70 24.70
CA GLY A 63 -3.91 2.05 25.92
C GLY A 63 -5.35 2.55 25.68
N GLU A 64 -5.79 2.72 24.46
CA GLU A 64 -7.21 2.94 24.15
C GLU A 64 -8.00 1.64 24.26
N ILE A 65 -9.32 1.79 24.38
CA ILE A 65 -10.25 0.65 24.40
C ILE A 65 -10.46 0.20 22.95
N CYS A 66 -10.40 -1.11 22.70
CA CYS A 66 -10.65 -1.68 21.40
C CYS A 66 -12.11 -1.51 20.97
N PRO A 67 -12.39 -0.78 19.89
CA PRO A 67 -13.76 -0.53 19.44
C PRO A 67 -14.37 -1.72 18.69
N GLU A 68 -13.53 -2.61 18.13
CA GLU A 68 -13.92 -3.70 17.22
C GLU A 68 -14.83 -3.19 16.08
N SER A 69 -14.48 -2.05 15.52
CA SER A 69 -15.28 -1.36 14.50
C SER A 69 -14.38 -0.54 13.56
N ASP A 70 -14.98 -0.16 12.44
CA ASP A 70 -14.40 0.80 11.51
C ASP A 70 -14.32 2.18 12.16
N ASP A 71 -13.26 2.92 11.86
CA ASP A 71 -13.04 4.30 12.28
C ASP A 71 -12.79 5.17 11.04
N GLU A 72 -13.87 5.72 10.49
CA GLU A 72 -13.81 6.51 9.25
C GLU A 72 -12.97 7.78 9.42
N GLU A 73 -12.82 8.29 10.63
CA GLU A 73 -11.99 9.47 10.90
C GLU A 73 -10.49 9.11 10.89
N ARG A 74 -10.14 7.92 11.36
CA ARG A 74 -8.76 7.46 11.52
C ARG A 74 -8.26 6.54 10.39
N ASN A 75 -8.89 6.58 9.22
CA ASN A 75 -8.35 5.82 8.08
C ASN A 75 -7.29 6.63 7.31
N TRP A 76 -6.33 5.92 6.74
CA TRP A 76 -5.17 6.50 6.05
C TRP A 76 -5.53 7.33 4.81
N SER A 77 -6.65 7.05 4.17
CA SER A 77 -7.02 7.61 2.86
C SER A 77 -7.91 8.83 2.97
N THR A 78 -9.14 8.65 3.44
CA THR A 78 -10.18 9.68 3.46
C THR A 78 -10.48 10.23 4.85
N GLY A 79 -9.75 9.80 5.88
CA GLY A 79 -9.96 10.23 7.27
C GLY A 79 -9.98 11.75 7.44
N ASP A 80 -10.67 12.22 8.49
CA ASP A 80 -10.80 13.64 8.81
C ASP A 80 -10.68 13.87 10.31
N THR A 81 -9.46 14.10 10.76
CA THR A 81 -9.16 14.35 12.17
C THR A 81 -8.80 15.81 12.47
N HIS A 82 -8.55 16.64 11.43
CA HIS A 82 -8.05 18.01 11.63
C HIS A 82 -9.14 19.10 11.75
N GLY A 83 -10.40 18.76 11.47
CA GLY A 83 -11.49 19.74 11.46
C GLY A 83 -11.27 20.86 10.41
N THR A 84 -11.17 22.13 10.86
CA THR A 84 -11.00 23.29 9.96
C THR A 84 -9.54 23.71 9.75
N ASN A 85 -8.59 23.08 10.42
CA ASN A 85 -7.17 23.42 10.29
C ASN A 85 -6.46 22.46 9.33
N PHE A 86 -6.50 22.74 8.07
CA PHE A 86 -6.00 21.87 7.00
C PHE A 86 -4.55 21.37 7.14
N CYS A 87 -3.73 21.95 8.00
CA CYS A 87 -2.34 21.53 8.17
C CYS A 87 -2.01 21.15 9.61
N SER A 88 -3.02 20.79 10.41
CA SER A 88 -2.84 20.32 11.78
C SER A 88 -3.26 18.86 11.86
N ASP A 89 -2.44 18.05 12.47
CA ASP A 89 -2.73 16.66 12.76
C ASP A 89 -3.64 16.45 13.97
N GLY A 90 -4.24 17.51 14.50
CA GLY A 90 -5.12 17.45 15.69
C GLY A 90 -4.47 16.90 16.97
N GLY A 91 -3.22 16.43 16.90
CA GLY A 91 -2.39 15.98 18.03
C GLY A 91 -2.38 14.49 18.29
N GLU A 92 -3.42 13.72 17.97
CA GLU A 92 -3.49 12.26 18.20
C GLU A 92 -4.22 11.52 17.07
N GLY A 93 -4.39 12.16 15.95
CA GLY A 93 -5.10 11.61 14.80
C GLY A 93 -4.18 11.04 13.71
N VAL A 94 -4.80 10.41 12.76
CA VAL A 94 -4.17 10.08 11.47
C VAL A 94 -4.22 11.33 10.61
N PHE A 95 -3.09 11.78 10.10
CA PHE A 95 -3.08 12.80 9.05
C PHE A 95 -3.22 12.11 7.70
N SER A 96 -4.46 11.94 7.26
CA SER A 96 -4.83 11.11 6.12
C SER A 96 -4.29 11.62 4.78
N HIS A 97 -4.39 10.82 3.75
CA HIS A 97 -4.03 11.22 2.39
C HIS A 97 -4.86 12.43 1.93
N ALA A 98 -6.17 12.43 2.21
CA ALA A 98 -7.06 13.55 1.88
C ALA A 98 -6.65 14.82 2.62
N GLU A 99 -6.40 14.74 3.94
CA GLU A 99 -5.98 15.90 4.75
C GLU A 99 -4.64 16.47 4.29
N ARG A 100 -3.68 15.61 3.87
CA ARG A 100 -2.41 16.06 3.31
C ARG A 100 -2.60 16.82 2.00
N LEU A 101 -3.50 16.34 1.13
CA LEU A 101 -3.86 17.06 -0.10
C LEU A 101 -4.57 18.38 0.22
N GLU A 102 -5.47 18.42 1.19
CA GLU A 102 -6.15 19.65 1.64
C GLU A 102 -5.18 20.66 2.21
N CYS A 103 -4.17 20.22 2.96
CA CYS A 103 -3.11 21.07 3.48
C CYS A 103 -2.34 21.75 2.34
N VAL A 104 -1.98 21.00 1.30
CA VAL A 104 -1.27 21.53 0.12
C VAL A 104 -2.15 22.52 -0.64
N GLU A 105 -3.39 22.16 -0.90
CA GLU A 105 -4.34 22.96 -1.69
C GLU A 105 -4.95 24.10 -0.91
N LYS A 106 -4.88 24.06 0.44
CA LYS A 106 -5.56 25.00 1.36
C LYS A 106 -7.06 25.11 1.09
N LYS A 107 -7.65 24.00 0.68
CA LYS A 107 -9.09 23.88 0.41
C LYS A 107 -9.57 22.50 0.81
N GLN A 108 -10.85 22.44 1.18
CA GLN A 108 -11.52 21.16 1.48
C GLN A 108 -11.74 20.33 0.20
N ILE A 109 -11.52 19.02 0.32
CA ILE A 109 -11.82 18.01 -0.68
C ILE A 109 -13.15 17.36 -0.31
N VAL A 110 -14.05 17.18 -1.29
CA VAL A 110 -15.27 16.40 -1.06
C VAL A 110 -14.90 14.93 -0.95
N ARG A 111 -15.16 14.32 0.20
CA ARG A 111 -14.84 12.92 0.49
C ARG A 111 -16.09 12.07 0.50
N ALA A 112 -15.97 10.79 0.11
CA ALA A 112 -17.00 9.82 0.41
C ALA A 112 -16.99 9.55 1.93
N ASP A 113 -18.17 9.62 2.54
CA ASP A 113 -18.39 9.39 3.96
C ASP A 113 -19.71 8.61 4.13
N PRO A 114 -19.65 7.32 4.47
CA PRO A 114 -18.45 6.49 4.54
C PRO A 114 -17.78 6.29 3.16
N ASN A 115 -16.47 6.02 3.15
CA ASN A 115 -15.77 5.65 1.92
C ASN A 115 -16.26 4.29 1.38
N SER A 116 -15.93 3.99 0.10
CA SER A 116 -16.43 2.78 -0.58
C SER A 116 -15.74 1.48 -0.16
N ALA A 117 -14.71 1.52 0.69
CA ALA A 117 -14.06 0.32 1.20
C ALA A 117 -15.02 -0.49 2.08
N ILE A 118 -14.79 -1.79 2.19
CA ILE A 118 -15.61 -2.71 2.99
C ILE A 118 -14.69 -3.55 3.88
N SER A 119 -14.93 -3.55 5.20
CA SER A 119 -14.17 -4.40 6.11
C SER A 119 -14.31 -5.87 5.73
N SER A 120 -13.19 -6.61 5.77
CA SER A 120 -13.05 -7.99 5.27
C SER A 120 -13.11 -8.14 3.74
N ALA A 121 -13.20 -7.05 2.96
CA ALA A 121 -13.25 -7.12 1.51
C ALA A 121 -12.05 -7.88 0.92
N ARG A 122 -12.35 -8.63 -0.13
CA ARG A 122 -11.38 -9.34 -0.96
C ARG A 122 -11.49 -8.86 -2.40
N MET A 123 -10.39 -8.95 -3.13
CA MET A 123 -10.42 -8.76 -4.57
C MET A 123 -11.46 -9.66 -5.23
N LEU A 124 -11.58 -10.91 -4.72
CA LEU A 124 -12.46 -11.93 -5.28
C LEU A 124 -13.95 -11.60 -5.16
N THR A 125 -14.36 -10.96 -4.07
CA THR A 125 -15.78 -10.81 -3.69
C THR A 125 -16.29 -9.39 -3.82
N GLU A 126 -15.72 -8.43 -3.09
CA GLU A 126 -16.28 -7.08 -2.90
C GLU A 126 -15.71 -6.03 -3.86
N PHE A 127 -14.48 -6.20 -4.35
CA PHE A 127 -13.77 -5.17 -5.10
C PHE A 127 -14.56 -4.60 -6.30
N ALA A 128 -15.28 -5.46 -7.03
CA ALA A 128 -16.09 -5.00 -8.16
C ALA A 128 -17.30 -4.17 -7.73
N ASP A 129 -17.85 -4.43 -6.55
CA ASP A 129 -18.98 -3.69 -5.98
C ASP A 129 -18.52 -2.36 -5.40
N GLU A 130 -17.41 -2.34 -4.68
CA GLU A 130 -16.73 -1.12 -4.22
C GLU A 130 -16.39 -0.21 -5.40
N SER A 131 -15.85 -0.77 -6.49
CA SER A 131 -15.54 -0.01 -7.70
C SER A 131 -16.78 0.62 -8.33
N ARG A 132 -17.94 -0.05 -8.28
CA ARG A 132 -19.21 0.52 -8.75
C ARG A 132 -19.72 1.62 -7.83
N ALA A 133 -19.64 1.42 -6.52
CA ALA A 133 -20.04 2.42 -5.52
C ALA A 133 -19.20 3.69 -5.67
N SER A 134 -17.88 3.54 -5.72
CA SER A 134 -16.93 4.64 -5.89
C SER A 134 -17.13 5.38 -7.21
N ALA A 135 -17.30 4.66 -8.33
CA ALA A 135 -17.58 5.27 -9.62
C ALA A 135 -18.89 6.06 -9.61
N ALA A 136 -19.95 5.54 -8.98
CA ALA A 136 -21.23 6.22 -8.86
C ALA A 136 -21.12 7.49 -8.00
N PHE A 137 -20.43 7.43 -6.87
CA PHE A 137 -20.17 8.61 -6.03
C PHE A 137 -19.39 9.66 -6.82
N LEU A 138 -18.21 9.30 -7.34
CA LEU A 138 -17.29 10.24 -7.98
C LEU A 138 -17.86 10.86 -9.25
N ALA A 139 -18.70 10.14 -10.02
CA ALA A 139 -19.33 10.69 -11.21
C ALA A 139 -20.19 11.94 -10.93
N GLY A 140 -20.76 12.04 -9.72
CA GLY A 140 -21.54 13.19 -9.27
C GLY A 140 -20.74 14.30 -8.58
N GLN A 141 -19.44 14.11 -8.37
CA GLN A 141 -18.62 15.03 -7.59
C GLN A 141 -17.80 16.00 -8.46
N PRO A 142 -17.31 17.11 -7.86
CA PRO A 142 -16.41 18.04 -8.54
C PRO A 142 -15.13 17.39 -9.08
N GLU A 143 -14.65 17.91 -10.21
CA GLU A 143 -13.39 17.50 -10.83
C GLU A 143 -12.22 18.41 -10.38
N PRO A 144 -10.98 17.90 -10.40
CA PRO A 144 -10.54 16.53 -10.67
C PRO A 144 -10.86 15.58 -9.52
N ARG A 145 -11.06 14.31 -9.86
CA ARG A 145 -11.47 13.24 -8.95
C ARG A 145 -10.29 12.32 -8.64
N TYR A 146 -10.30 11.72 -7.46
CA TYR A 146 -9.26 10.80 -7.05
C TYR A 146 -9.87 9.58 -6.34
N VAL A 147 -9.36 8.41 -6.61
CA VAL A 147 -9.66 7.19 -5.85
C VAL A 147 -8.38 6.46 -5.49
N THR A 148 -8.28 6.06 -4.24
CA THR A 148 -7.19 5.18 -3.76
C THR A 148 -7.68 3.74 -3.68
N ILE A 149 -6.81 2.79 -4.03
CA ILE A 149 -7.08 1.36 -3.97
C ILE A 149 -5.97 0.69 -3.16
N LEU A 150 -6.34 0.10 -2.02
CA LEU A 150 -5.46 -0.71 -1.19
C LEU A 150 -6.21 -1.97 -0.74
N ILE A 151 -5.96 -3.10 -1.41
CA ILE A 151 -6.70 -4.35 -1.21
C ILE A 151 -5.80 -5.56 -1.45
N GLY A 152 -6.22 -6.73 -0.98
CA GLY A 152 -5.55 -8.00 -1.22
C GLY A 152 -5.02 -8.68 0.05
N HIS A 153 -5.16 -8.03 1.21
CA HIS A 153 -4.71 -8.60 2.49
C HIS A 153 -5.55 -9.82 2.87
N ASN A 154 -6.87 -9.72 2.77
CA ASN A 154 -7.79 -10.83 3.02
C ASN A 154 -7.70 -11.93 1.95
N ASP A 155 -7.26 -11.60 0.75
CA ASP A 155 -6.99 -12.58 -0.31
C ASP A 155 -5.77 -13.47 0.01
N VAL A 156 -4.80 -12.96 0.77
CA VAL A 156 -3.65 -13.72 1.30
C VAL A 156 -4.04 -14.56 2.49
N CYS A 157 -4.92 -14.05 3.33
CA CYS A 157 -5.35 -14.64 4.58
C CYS A 157 -6.44 -15.68 4.36
N ALA A 158 -6.07 -16.86 3.85
CA ALA A 158 -7.02 -17.97 3.77
C ALA A 158 -7.48 -18.43 5.16
N GLY A 159 -8.72 -18.84 5.24
CA GLY A 159 -9.38 -19.15 6.48
C GLY A 159 -8.84 -20.35 7.25
N THR A 160 -8.34 -21.36 6.60
CA THR A 160 -7.80 -22.54 7.28
C THR A 160 -6.33 -22.76 6.92
N VAL A 161 -5.65 -23.42 7.85
CA VAL A 161 -4.24 -23.81 7.68
C VAL A 161 -4.02 -24.63 6.41
N ASP A 162 -4.99 -25.43 6.01
CA ASP A 162 -4.90 -26.34 4.86
C ASP A 162 -5.43 -25.72 3.56
N ALA A 163 -6.23 -24.66 3.64
CA ALA A 163 -6.82 -23.99 2.47
C ALA A 163 -5.79 -23.22 1.61
N VAL A 164 -4.56 -23.06 2.11
CA VAL A 164 -3.45 -22.43 1.38
C VAL A 164 -3.12 -23.17 0.08
N GLN A 165 -3.37 -24.47 0.01
CA GLN A 165 -2.91 -25.30 -1.11
C GLN A 165 -3.89 -25.34 -2.30
N THR A 166 -5.16 -25.09 -2.09
CA THR A 166 -6.17 -25.31 -3.13
C THR A 166 -6.64 -24.06 -3.85
N GLY A 167 -6.52 -22.87 -3.25
CA GLY A 167 -6.95 -21.59 -3.85
C GLY A 167 -8.42 -21.59 -4.29
N CYS A 168 -9.04 -20.43 -4.40
CA CYS A 168 -10.39 -20.27 -4.94
C CYS A 168 -10.32 -20.01 -6.45
N PRO A 169 -10.59 -21.00 -7.32
CA PRO A 169 -10.38 -20.83 -8.75
C PRO A 169 -11.49 -20.06 -9.47
N HIS A 170 -12.71 -20.07 -8.96
CA HIS A 170 -13.88 -19.76 -9.78
C HIS A 170 -14.74 -18.56 -9.38
N GLY A 171 -14.60 -17.99 -8.22
CA GLY A 171 -15.35 -16.79 -7.83
C GLY A 171 -15.98 -16.88 -6.44
N ALA A 172 -16.65 -15.80 -6.06
CA ALA A 172 -17.27 -15.63 -4.74
C ALA A 172 -18.29 -16.71 -4.38
N ASP A 173 -18.97 -17.24 -5.40
CA ASP A 173 -20.03 -18.24 -5.18
C ASP A 173 -19.49 -19.59 -4.69
N GLU A 174 -18.17 -19.82 -4.79
CA GLU A 174 -17.53 -21.06 -4.41
C GLU A 174 -16.83 -21.02 -3.04
N ASP A 175 -16.68 -19.83 -2.46
CA ASP A 175 -16.14 -19.66 -1.11
C ASP A 175 -16.84 -18.53 -0.33
N PRO A 176 -18.12 -18.71 -0.02
CA PRO A 176 -18.87 -17.70 0.73
C PRO A 176 -18.35 -17.50 2.17
N GLN A 177 -17.46 -18.37 2.63
CA GLN A 177 -16.94 -18.37 4.02
C GLN A 177 -15.45 -18.03 4.12
N ASN A 178 -14.83 -17.56 3.03
CA ASN A 178 -13.41 -17.17 3.00
C ASN A 178 -12.42 -18.29 3.35
N HIS A 179 -12.71 -19.52 2.99
CA HIS A 179 -11.89 -20.68 3.35
C HIS A 179 -10.65 -20.86 2.49
N CYS A 180 -10.60 -20.24 1.30
CA CYS A 180 -9.49 -20.42 0.40
C CYS A 180 -8.80 -19.11 0.04
N ARG A 181 -7.54 -19.21 -0.33
CA ARG A 181 -6.75 -18.09 -0.85
C ARG A 181 -7.17 -17.79 -2.29
N THR A 182 -7.34 -16.51 -2.64
CA THR A 182 -7.65 -16.11 -4.02
C THR A 182 -6.53 -16.53 -4.98
N THR A 183 -6.88 -17.21 -6.08
CA THR A 183 -5.85 -17.54 -7.08
C THR A 183 -5.38 -16.31 -7.83
N PRO A 184 -4.13 -16.28 -8.34
CA PRO A 184 -3.63 -15.16 -9.14
C PRO A 184 -4.53 -14.81 -10.33
N ALA A 185 -5.07 -15.82 -11.01
CA ALA A 185 -5.96 -15.61 -12.17
C ALA A 185 -7.30 -15.00 -11.76
N ALA A 186 -7.87 -15.41 -10.63
CA ALA A 186 -9.10 -14.82 -10.09
C ALA A 186 -8.84 -13.38 -9.63
N PHE A 187 -7.74 -13.13 -8.93
CA PHE A 187 -7.34 -11.80 -8.49
C PHE A 187 -7.20 -10.82 -9.67
N GLU A 188 -6.50 -11.22 -10.73
CA GLU A 188 -6.34 -10.40 -11.94
C GLU A 188 -7.67 -10.14 -12.64
N ARG A 189 -8.52 -11.16 -12.77
CA ARG A 189 -9.84 -11.04 -13.42
C ARG A 189 -10.72 -10.01 -12.73
N GLU A 190 -10.83 -10.09 -11.39
CA GLU A 190 -11.67 -9.17 -10.62
C GLU A 190 -11.07 -7.76 -10.57
N LEU A 191 -9.74 -7.63 -10.49
CA LEU A 191 -9.06 -6.34 -10.64
C LEU A 191 -9.44 -5.65 -11.95
N ARG A 192 -9.36 -6.36 -13.07
CA ARG A 192 -9.74 -5.84 -14.38
C ARG A 192 -11.21 -5.45 -14.44
N LYS A 193 -12.10 -6.23 -13.83
CA LYS A 193 -13.53 -5.95 -13.77
C LYS A 193 -13.82 -4.64 -13.02
N GLY A 194 -13.22 -4.42 -11.86
CA GLY A 194 -13.37 -3.18 -11.10
C GLY A 194 -12.77 -1.98 -11.84
N LEU A 195 -11.55 -2.12 -12.36
CA LEU A 195 -10.91 -1.04 -13.14
C LEU A 195 -11.69 -0.66 -14.39
N ASN A 196 -12.32 -1.62 -15.07
CA ASN A 196 -13.20 -1.34 -16.22
C ASN A 196 -14.38 -0.43 -15.86
N THR A 197 -14.85 -0.48 -14.63
CA THR A 197 -15.88 0.43 -14.12
C THR A 197 -15.30 1.82 -13.86
N LEU A 198 -14.19 1.90 -13.16
CA LEU A 198 -13.59 3.16 -12.74
C LEU A 198 -13.08 4.01 -13.92
N ILE A 199 -12.46 3.40 -14.92
CA ILE A 199 -11.92 4.14 -16.09
C ILE A 199 -13.01 4.83 -16.95
N GLY A 200 -14.28 4.51 -16.72
CA GLY A 200 -15.41 5.19 -17.32
C GLY A 200 -15.73 6.56 -16.70
N VAL A 201 -15.18 6.89 -15.54
CA VAL A 201 -15.38 8.18 -14.85
C VAL A 201 -14.38 9.20 -15.39
N PRO A 202 -14.82 10.31 -15.98
CA PRO A 202 -13.89 11.30 -16.53
C PRO A 202 -13.12 12.04 -15.44
N SER A 203 -11.95 12.57 -15.80
CA SER A 203 -11.07 13.34 -14.90
C SER A 203 -10.78 12.62 -13.58
N LEU A 204 -10.65 11.29 -13.65
CA LEU A 204 -10.37 10.43 -12.49
C LEU A 204 -8.91 10.00 -12.46
N ARG A 205 -8.24 10.29 -11.37
CA ARG A 205 -6.98 9.65 -11.01
C ARG A 205 -7.25 8.40 -10.18
N ILE A 206 -6.67 7.28 -10.57
CA ILE A 206 -6.76 6.00 -9.87
C ILE A 206 -5.39 5.68 -9.30
N GLY A 207 -5.25 5.77 -7.98
CA GLY A 207 -4.04 5.42 -7.25
C GLY A 207 -4.12 3.99 -6.72
N ILE A 208 -3.34 3.08 -7.29
CA ILE A 208 -3.30 1.68 -6.90
C ILE A 208 -2.06 1.43 -6.05
N ALA A 209 -2.26 1.01 -4.81
CA ALA A 209 -1.20 0.66 -3.88
C ALA A 209 -0.90 -0.85 -3.90
N ALA A 210 0.38 -1.21 -3.76
CA ALA A 210 0.74 -2.58 -3.42
C ALA A 210 0.15 -2.95 -2.04
N PRO A 211 -0.24 -4.20 -1.80
CA PRO A 211 -0.65 -4.64 -0.47
C PRO A 211 0.51 -4.52 0.53
N VAL A 212 0.20 -4.24 1.79
CA VAL A 212 1.16 -4.39 2.89
C VAL A 212 1.64 -5.85 2.92
N ARG A 213 2.91 -6.06 3.25
CA ARG A 213 3.46 -7.42 3.38
C ARG A 213 2.90 -8.12 4.60
N VAL A 214 1.79 -8.85 4.44
CA VAL A 214 1.12 -9.59 5.51
C VAL A 214 2.10 -10.50 6.26
N SER A 215 3.10 -11.07 5.57
CA SER A 215 4.15 -11.90 6.18
C SER A 215 4.94 -11.21 7.30
N LEU A 216 4.97 -9.87 7.34
CA LEU A 216 5.64 -9.12 8.41
C LEU A 216 4.91 -9.20 9.76
N LEU A 217 3.63 -9.55 9.80
CA LEU A 217 2.87 -9.70 11.04
C LEU A 217 3.61 -10.62 12.02
N CYS A 218 4.17 -11.72 11.54
CA CYS A 218 4.90 -12.66 12.37
C CYS A 218 6.13 -12.07 13.07
N THR A 219 6.66 -10.95 12.58
CA THR A 219 7.75 -10.23 13.26
C THR A 219 7.28 -9.48 14.51
N HIS A 220 5.97 -9.28 14.64
CA HIS A 220 5.35 -8.55 15.73
C HIS A 220 4.70 -9.47 16.81
N GLY A 221 4.85 -10.78 16.71
CA GLY A 221 4.26 -11.74 17.65
C GLY A 221 4.54 -11.45 19.13
N GLY A 222 5.69 -10.87 19.43
CA GLY A 222 6.06 -10.46 20.79
C GLY A 222 5.49 -9.11 21.27
N LYS A 223 4.78 -8.37 20.42
CA LYS A 223 4.12 -7.12 20.83
C LYS A 223 3.06 -7.43 21.88
N GLY A 224 2.98 -6.59 22.93
CA GLY A 224 1.88 -6.63 23.89
C GLY A 224 0.55 -6.26 23.24
N VAL A 225 -0.49 -6.97 23.58
CA VAL A 225 -1.88 -6.61 23.22
C VAL A 225 -2.45 -5.60 24.24
N CYS A 226 -3.59 -4.99 23.92
CA CYS A 226 -4.26 -4.06 24.83
C CYS A 226 -4.72 -4.72 26.16
N VAL A 227 -4.77 -6.05 26.20
CA VAL A 227 -5.06 -6.81 27.41
C VAL A 227 -3.74 -7.11 28.15
N PRO A 228 -3.58 -6.67 29.43
CA PRO A 228 -2.34 -6.88 30.18
C PRO A 228 -1.94 -8.35 30.30
N GLY A 229 -0.66 -8.63 30.03
CA GLY A 229 -0.07 -9.95 30.23
C GLY A 229 -0.17 -10.92 29.05
N ALA A 230 -0.76 -10.52 27.95
CA ALA A 230 -0.77 -11.28 26.69
C ALA A 230 0.04 -10.55 25.59
N ASN A 231 0.42 -11.28 24.57
CA ASN A 231 1.08 -10.75 23.37
C ASN A 231 0.34 -11.16 22.10
N CYS A 232 0.76 -10.63 20.96
CA CYS A 232 0.11 -10.89 19.67
C CYS A 232 0.09 -12.37 19.32
N GLN A 233 1.16 -13.11 19.60
CA GLN A 233 1.21 -14.55 19.32
C GLN A 233 0.18 -15.32 20.14
N ASP A 234 0.03 -14.96 21.43
CA ASP A 234 -0.97 -15.57 22.30
C ASP A 234 -2.40 -15.29 21.80
N LEU A 235 -2.65 -14.04 21.35
CA LEU A 235 -3.94 -13.65 20.79
C LEU A 235 -4.29 -14.46 19.53
N TRP A 236 -3.35 -14.55 18.58
CA TRP A 236 -3.56 -15.29 17.34
C TRP A 236 -3.79 -16.79 17.58
N GLN A 237 -3.02 -17.39 18.48
CA GLN A 237 -3.20 -18.79 18.85
C GLN A 237 -4.55 -19.03 19.52
N ALA A 238 -4.99 -18.11 20.39
CA ALA A 238 -6.32 -18.19 20.99
C ALA A 238 -7.42 -18.07 19.94
N ALA A 239 -7.29 -17.14 19.00
CA ALA A 239 -8.24 -16.97 17.90
C ALA A 239 -8.34 -18.24 17.04
N VAL A 240 -7.22 -18.85 16.66
CA VAL A 240 -7.20 -20.12 15.91
C VAL A 240 -7.82 -21.27 16.72
N ALA A 241 -7.54 -21.35 18.02
CA ALA A 241 -8.05 -22.43 18.87
C ALA A 241 -9.55 -22.34 19.15
N THR A 242 -10.11 -21.13 19.15
CA THR A 242 -11.54 -20.86 19.41
C THR A 242 -12.37 -20.78 18.15
N SER A 243 -11.75 -20.68 16.98
CA SER A 243 -12.43 -20.66 15.70
C SER A 243 -13.22 -21.95 15.51
N VAL A 244 -14.50 -21.84 15.22
CA VAL A 244 -15.29 -22.94 14.65
C VAL A 244 -14.56 -23.40 13.38
N PRO A 245 -14.66 -24.66 12.97
CA PRO A 245 -13.92 -25.15 11.79
C PRO A 245 -14.00 -24.27 10.54
N ASP A 246 -14.99 -23.37 10.51
CA ASP A 246 -15.31 -22.49 9.41
C ASP A 246 -14.95 -21.01 9.65
N GLU A 247 -14.41 -20.65 10.82
CA GLU A 247 -13.97 -19.27 11.12
C GLU A 247 -12.45 -19.24 11.32
N SER A 248 -11.79 -18.49 10.48
CA SER A 248 -10.36 -18.59 10.24
C SER A 248 -9.45 -17.88 11.24
N GLY A 249 -9.97 -17.32 12.28
CA GLY A 249 -9.15 -16.44 13.13
C GLY A 249 -8.48 -15.30 12.33
N ILE A 250 -7.66 -14.52 12.99
CA ILE A 250 -6.94 -13.40 12.36
C ILE A 250 -5.83 -13.96 11.45
N CYS A 251 -6.12 -14.09 10.14
CA CYS A 251 -5.16 -14.63 9.15
C CYS A 251 -4.57 -16.00 9.54
N GLY A 252 -5.43 -16.95 9.93
CA GLY A 252 -5.01 -18.25 10.48
C GLY A 252 -4.03 -19.03 9.62
N SER A 253 -4.09 -18.88 8.29
CA SER A 253 -3.11 -19.47 7.37
C SER A 253 -1.66 -19.02 7.60
N LEU A 254 -1.47 -17.88 8.26
CA LEU A 254 -0.16 -17.33 8.61
C LEU A 254 0.08 -17.39 10.13
N THR A 255 -0.84 -16.88 10.91
CA THR A 255 -0.65 -16.57 12.33
C THR A 255 -0.76 -17.77 13.25
N ALA A 256 -1.27 -18.91 12.76
CA ALA A 256 -1.43 -20.11 13.57
C ALA A 256 -0.13 -20.54 14.28
N ASP A 257 1.01 -20.48 13.61
CA ASP A 257 2.31 -20.81 14.18
C ASP A 257 3.47 -19.93 13.69
N CYS A 258 3.22 -19.05 12.73
CA CYS A 258 4.25 -18.21 12.10
C CYS A 258 5.48 -19.00 11.61
N SER A 259 5.31 -20.25 11.18
CA SER A 259 6.42 -21.05 10.66
C SER A 259 7.03 -20.42 9.39
N ASP A 260 8.30 -20.70 9.13
CA ASP A 260 9.02 -20.19 7.96
C ASP A 260 8.28 -20.50 6.66
N GLU A 261 7.65 -21.68 6.56
CA GLU A 261 6.87 -22.09 5.39
C GLU A 261 5.65 -21.19 5.19
N ARG A 262 4.89 -20.88 6.26
CA ARG A 262 3.72 -20.02 6.21
C ARG A 262 4.10 -18.58 5.88
N VAL A 263 5.15 -18.07 6.52
CA VAL A 263 5.69 -16.74 6.26
C VAL A 263 6.14 -16.62 4.79
N ALA A 264 6.88 -17.61 4.29
CA ALA A 264 7.31 -17.65 2.89
C ALA A 264 6.12 -17.73 1.93
N SER A 265 5.11 -18.55 2.22
CA SER A 265 3.90 -18.67 1.42
C SER A 265 3.11 -17.36 1.36
N ALA A 266 2.88 -16.71 2.50
CA ALA A 266 2.20 -15.42 2.57
C ALA A 266 2.98 -14.34 1.81
N TYR A 267 4.32 -14.30 1.95
CA TYR A 267 5.18 -13.38 1.20
C TYR A 267 5.05 -13.58 -0.31
N GLN A 268 5.16 -14.81 -0.80
CA GLN A 268 5.09 -15.08 -2.24
C GLN A 268 3.71 -14.74 -2.82
N THR A 269 2.64 -15.01 -2.09
CA THR A 269 1.28 -14.67 -2.50
C THR A 269 1.10 -13.16 -2.58
N THR A 270 1.45 -12.42 -1.51
CA THR A 270 1.37 -10.96 -1.50
C THR A 270 2.20 -10.35 -2.63
N LYS A 271 3.41 -10.90 -2.86
CA LYS A 271 4.28 -10.49 -3.97
C LYS A 271 3.60 -10.70 -5.33
N THR A 272 2.95 -11.83 -5.52
CA THR A 272 2.24 -12.14 -6.77
C THR A 272 1.11 -11.13 -7.01
N TYR A 273 0.32 -10.80 -5.98
CA TYR A 273 -0.74 -9.79 -6.11
C TYR A 273 -0.17 -8.40 -6.41
N ARG A 274 0.91 -8.00 -5.75
CA ARG A 274 1.62 -6.76 -6.08
C ARG A 274 2.03 -6.72 -7.56
N ASP A 275 2.62 -7.80 -8.05
CA ASP A 275 3.11 -7.87 -9.43
C ASP A 275 1.94 -7.81 -10.45
N ILE A 276 0.79 -8.42 -10.12
CA ILE A 276 -0.45 -8.32 -10.91
C ILE A 276 -0.97 -6.89 -10.92
N LEU A 277 -1.08 -6.25 -9.75
CA LEU A 277 -1.53 -4.86 -9.64
C LEU A 277 -0.66 -3.93 -10.49
N ALA A 278 0.67 -4.08 -10.40
CA ALA A 278 1.62 -3.29 -11.18
C ALA A 278 1.45 -3.51 -12.70
N ALA A 279 1.36 -4.76 -13.13
CA ALA A 279 1.24 -5.11 -14.55
C ALA A 279 -0.06 -4.59 -15.16
N VAL A 280 -1.19 -4.82 -14.47
CA VAL A 280 -2.51 -4.35 -14.94
C VAL A 280 -2.58 -2.83 -14.92
N ALA A 281 -2.08 -2.17 -13.88
CA ALA A 281 -2.03 -0.71 -13.82
C ALA A 281 -1.24 -0.13 -15.00
N ALA A 282 -0.07 -0.69 -15.31
CA ALA A 282 0.75 -0.25 -16.44
C ALA A 282 0.05 -0.46 -17.79
N GLU A 283 -0.65 -1.59 -17.97
CA GLU A 283 -1.44 -1.86 -19.18
C GLU A 283 -2.53 -0.81 -19.37
N TYR A 284 -3.32 -0.53 -18.33
CA TYR A 284 -4.42 0.45 -18.39
C TYR A 284 -3.90 1.89 -18.52
N ALA A 285 -2.77 2.22 -17.90
CA ALA A 285 -2.13 3.52 -18.05
C ALA A 285 -1.71 3.78 -19.50
N ALA A 286 -1.19 2.76 -20.18
CA ALA A 286 -0.74 2.86 -21.58
C ALA A 286 -1.88 3.04 -22.61
N VAL A 287 -3.13 2.74 -22.24
CA VAL A 287 -4.28 2.96 -23.14
C VAL A 287 -4.55 4.46 -23.28
N PRO A 288 -4.58 5.01 -24.50
CA PRO A 288 -4.88 6.42 -24.70
C PRO A 288 -6.34 6.75 -24.34
N GLU A 289 -6.61 8.01 -24.09
CA GLU A 289 -7.97 8.51 -23.87
C GLU A 289 -8.90 8.11 -25.02
N GLY A 290 -10.10 7.65 -24.68
CA GLY A 290 -11.06 7.13 -25.64
C GLY A 290 -10.70 5.77 -26.23
N GLY A 291 -9.53 5.21 -25.89
CA GLY A 291 -9.14 3.86 -26.26
C GLY A 291 -9.89 2.79 -25.47
N THR A 292 -9.85 1.57 -25.97
CA THR A 292 -10.53 0.41 -25.36
C THR A 292 -9.50 -0.48 -24.67
N VAL A 293 -9.75 -0.84 -23.42
CA VAL A 293 -8.95 -1.79 -22.65
C VAL A 293 -9.41 -3.23 -22.89
N ALA A 294 -8.64 -4.17 -22.40
CA ALA A 294 -9.04 -5.56 -22.35
C ALA A 294 -10.38 -5.71 -21.59
N GLY A 295 -11.35 -6.40 -22.22
CA GLY A 295 -12.73 -6.50 -21.70
C GLY A 295 -13.71 -5.48 -22.27
N GLY A 296 -13.26 -4.60 -23.18
CA GLY A 296 -14.14 -3.74 -23.98
C GLY A 296 -14.51 -2.41 -23.34
N ALA A 297 -14.08 -2.12 -22.12
CA ALA A 297 -14.33 -0.83 -21.48
C ALA A 297 -13.54 0.28 -22.16
N ARG A 298 -14.13 1.47 -22.24
CA ARG A 298 -13.52 2.64 -22.86
C ARG A 298 -12.97 3.59 -21.80
N LYS A 299 -11.71 3.97 -21.94
CA LYS A 299 -11.05 4.93 -21.05
C LYS A 299 -11.60 6.34 -21.30
N ALA A 300 -12.19 6.95 -20.30
CA ALA A 300 -12.71 8.31 -20.37
C ALA A 300 -11.57 9.35 -20.45
N THR A 301 -11.92 10.57 -20.83
CA THR A 301 -10.98 11.70 -20.91
C THR A 301 -10.46 12.07 -19.53
N GLY A 302 -9.17 12.35 -19.41
CA GLY A 302 -8.53 12.78 -18.18
C GLY A 302 -8.38 11.66 -17.13
N VAL A 303 -8.49 10.39 -17.53
CA VAL A 303 -8.25 9.27 -16.63
C VAL A 303 -6.75 8.96 -16.56
N GLU A 304 -6.21 9.03 -15.35
CA GLU A 304 -4.84 8.68 -15.02
C GLU A 304 -4.81 7.47 -14.09
N ILE A 305 -3.85 6.57 -14.28
CA ILE A 305 -3.67 5.40 -13.42
C ILE A 305 -2.22 5.35 -12.97
N VAL A 306 -2.03 5.30 -11.65
CA VAL A 306 -0.72 5.27 -11.01
C VAL A 306 -0.65 4.06 -10.09
N PHE A 307 0.42 3.30 -10.18
CA PHE A 307 0.73 2.22 -9.23
C PHE A 307 1.89 2.64 -8.34
N SER A 308 1.80 2.31 -7.06
CA SER A 308 2.88 2.50 -6.08
C SER A 308 3.18 1.22 -5.31
N ASP A 309 4.44 0.85 -5.25
CA ASP A 309 4.95 -0.19 -4.36
C ASP A 309 5.59 0.37 -3.08
N ALA A 310 5.35 1.63 -2.76
CA ALA A 310 5.96 2.30 -1.62
C ALA A 310 5.63 1.57 -0.29
N VAL A 311 4.38 1.17 -0.10
CA VAL A 311 3.95 0.38 1.08
C VAL A 311 4.63 -0.98 1.14
N TRP A 312 4.85 -1.63 0.01
CA TRP A 312 5.59 -2.88 -0.05
C TRP A 312 7.03 -2.74 0.49
N ARG A 313 7.64 -1.59 0.25
CA ARG A 313 9.00 -1.28 0.71
C ARG A 313 9.05 -0.74 2.13
N ALA A 314 7.94 -0.22 2.62
CA ALA A 314 7.87 0.35 3.96
C ALA A 314 8.14 -0.71 5.04
N VAL A 315 8.79 -0.29 6.10
CA VAL A 315 8.95 -1.08 7.32
C VAL A 315 7.95 -0.56 8.33
N PHE A 316 7.10 -1.45 8.78
CA PHE A 316 6.19 -1.20 9.89
C PHE A 316 6.84 -1.73 11.16
N ASP A 317 6.85 -0.95 12.21
CA ASP A 317 7.32 -1.40 13.52
C ASP A 317 6.14 -1.87 14.40
N SER A 318 6.47 -2.34 15.60
CA SER A 318 5.42 -2.86 16.49
C SER A 318 4.42 -1.79 16.95
N GLY A 319 4.79 -0.50 16.93
CA GLY A 319 3.88 0.60 17.24
C GLY A 319 2.84 0.85 16.15
N ASP A 320 3.16 0.46 14.90
CA ASP A 320 2.26 0.65 13.76
C ASP A 320 1.13 -0.39 13.66
N VAL A 321 1.20 -1.44 14.47
CA VAL A 321 0.18 -2.50 14.51
C VAL A 321 -0.72 -2.26 15.72
N SER A 322 -2.03 -2.37 15.54
CA SER A 322 -3.01 -2.22 16.63
C SER A 322 -2.78 -3.26 17.73
N CYS A 323 -2.86 -2.84 18.99
CA CYS A 323 -2.82 -3.75 20.12
C CYS A 323 -4.12 -4.55 20.30
N CYS A 324 -5.19 -4.19 19.58
CA CYS A 324 -6.49 -4.84 19.70
C CYS A 324 -6.50 -6.24 19.09
N ASP A 325 -5.95 -6.36 17.90
CA ASP A 325 -6.00 -7.61 17.12
C ASP A 325 -4.63 -8.02 16.56
N CYS A 326 -3.63 -7.15 16.69
CA CYS A 326 -2.29 -7.39 16.17
C CYS A 326 -2.22 -7.66 14.66
N PHE A 327 -3.20 -7.14 13.94
CA PHE A 327 -3.32 -7.33 12.49
C PHE A 327 -3.51 -6.00 11.77
N HIS A 328 -4.46 -5.21 12.21
CA HIS A 328 -4.75 -3.92 11.60
C HIS A 328 -3.71 -2.87 11.99
N PRO A 329 -3.53 -1.84 11.17
CA PRO A 329 -2.69 -0.70 11.54
C PRO A 329 -3.28 0.06 12.74
N SER A 330 -2.42 0.42 13.69
CA SER A 330 -2.74 1.38 14.75
C SER A 330 -2.94 2.79 14.17
N VAL A 331 -3.25 3.79 14.99
CA VAL A 331 -3.24 5.20 14.60
C VAL A 331 -1.91 5.57 13.93
N SER A 332 -0.78 5.18 14.53
CA SER A 332 0.53 5.46 13.93
C SER A 332 0.76 4.68 12.63
N GLY A 333 0.23 3.46 12.51
CA GLY A 333 0.29 2.67 11.30
C GLY A 333 -0.54 3.26 10.17
N GLN A 334 -1.72 3.77 10.47
CA GLN A 334 -2.58 4.48 9.51
C GLN A 334 -1.91 5.76 9.00
N ASP A 335 -1.33 6.57 9.91
CA ASP A 335 -0.59 7.77 9.53
C ASP A 335 0.63 7.45 8.67
N ARG A 336 1.35 6.35 9.00
CA ARG A 336 2.48 5.88 8.17
C ARG A 336 2.03 5.44 6.78
N LEU A 337 0.91 4.73 6.66
CA LEU A 337 0.32 4.39 5.37
C LEU A 337 -0.02 5.64 4.57
N ALA A 338 -0.67 6.61 5.20
CA ALA A 338 -1.04 7.87 4.57
C ALA A 338 0.17 8.59 3.96
N ARG A 339 1.29 8.70 4.72
CA ARG A 339 2.53 9.32 4.24
C ARG A 339 3.14 8.59 3.05
N VAL A 340 3.39 7.30 3.27
CA VAL A 340 4.09 6.46 2.27
C VAL A 340 3.32 6.39 0.96
N LEU A 341 1.99 6.32 1.05
CA LEU A 341 1.15 6.25 -0.14
C LEU A 341 0.97 7.61 -0.81
N LEU A 342 0.94 8.71 -0.05
CA LEU A 342 0.94 10.03 -0.66
C LEU A 342 2.13 10.19 -1.61
N GLU A 343 3.33 9.93 -1.13
CA GLU A 343 4.53 10.00 -1.95
C GLU A 343 4.44 9.08 -3.18
N GLY A 344 4.14 7.80 -2.94
CA GLY A 344 4.12 6.82 -4.01
C GLY A 344 3.05 7.04 -5.07
N LEU A 345 1.88 7.55 -4.67
CA LEU A 345 0.73 7.72 -5.56
C LEU A 345 0.64 9.12 -6.19
N THR A 346 1.20 10.13 -5.56
CA THR A 346 1.16 11.50 -6.09
C THR A 346 2.39 11.85 -6.92
N CYS A 347 3.55 11.30 -6.59
CA CYS A 347 4.82 11.67 -7.21
C CYS A 347 5.34 10.67 -8.24
N GLY A 348 4.70 9.52 -8.35
CA GLY A 348 5.16 8.43 -9.21
C GLY A 348 6.28 7.58 -8.59
N ASN A 349 6.51 6.41 -9.18
CA ASN A 349 7.55 5.49 -8.74
C ASN A 349 8.94 6.10 -8.98
N GLY A 350 9.65 6.41 -7.92
CA GLY A 350 11.04 6.86 -7.96
C GLY A 350 11.27 8.35 -7.89
N ASP A 351 10.23 9.17 -7.97
CA ASP A 351 10.37 10.60 -7.74
C ASP A 351 10.22 10.90 -6.26
N VAL A 352 11.22 11.52 -5.68
CA VAL A 352 11.18 11.98 -4.29
C VAL A 352 10.44 13.32 -4.30
N CYS A 353 9.15 13.30 -4.00
CA CYS A 353 8.35 14.53 -3.86
C CYS A 353 8.90 15.48 -2.78
N CYS A 354 9.62 14.91 -1.86
CA CYS A 354 10.19 15.56 -0.70
C CYS A 354 11.68 15.89 -0.86
N ALA A 355 12.18 16.02 -2.09
CA ALA A 355 13.47 16.69 -2.27
C ALA A 355 13.33 18.14 -1.82
N ASP A 356 14.23 18.58 -0.93
CA ASP A 356 14.39 20.00 -0.62
C ASP A 356 14.64 20.75 -1.94
N THR A 357 13.61 21.37 -2.45
CA THR A 357 13.65 22.09 -3.73
C THR A 357 13.90 23.57 -3.54
N GLY A 358 13.94 24.04 -2.27
CA GLY A 358 13.93 25.46 -1.94
C GLY A 358 12.61 26.16 -2.31
N ASP A 359 11.59 25.39 -2.71
CA ASP A 359 10.25 25.91 -2.97
C ASP A 359 9.37 25.64 -1.73
N PRO A 360 8.96 26.69 -1.00
CA PRO A 360 8.17 26.52 0.22
C PRO A 360 6.81 25.84 0.00
N VAL A 361 6.30 25.78 -1.23
CA VAL A 361 5.07 25.02 -1.55
C VAL A 361 5.39 23.56 -1.78
N ALA A 362 6.47 23.25 -2.50
CA ALA A 362 6.94 21.88 -2.67
C ALA A 362 7.48 21.33 -1.35
N ASP A 363 8.22 22.16 -0.59
CA ASP A 363 8.78 21.82 0.71
C ASP A 363 7.71 21.77 1.79
N GLY A 364 6.62 22.53 1.66
CA GLY A 364 5.44 22.47 2.54
C GLY A 364 4.76 21.11 2.54
N ARG A 365 4.84 20.35 1.43
CA ARG A 365 4.36 18.98 1.35
C ARG A 365 5.18 18.04 2.22
N CYS A 366 6.48 18.30 2.30
CA CYS A 366 7.41 17.51 3.08
C CYS A 366 7.54 18.06 4.51
N ALA A 367 7.36 19.38 4.71
CA ALA A 367 7.42 20.01 6.03
C ALA A 367 6.29 19.57 6.96
N VAL A 368 5.13 19.18 6.42
CA VAL A 368 4.09 18.52 7.20
C VAL A 368 4.59 17.16 7.73
N GLU A 369 5.58 16.58 7.07
CA GLU A 369 6.16 15.29 7.38
C GLU A 369 7.41 15.35 8.25
N ASP A 370 8.10 16.49 8.25
CA ASP A 370 9.40 16.66 8.93
C ASP A 370 9.28 16.85 10.46
N ARG A 371 8.07 16.84 11.00
CA ARG A 371 7.88 16.84 12.46
C ARG A 371 8.40 15.56 13.13
N SER A 372 8.60 14.48 12.38
CA SER A 372 9.24 13.25 12.87
C SER A 372 10.70 13.06 12.45
N GLY A 373 11.29 14.02 11.72
CA GLY A 373 12.74 14.30 11.46
C GLY A 373 13.70 13.14 11.15
N THR A 374 13.28 11.89 11.21
CA THR A 374 14.18 10.74 11.17
C THR A 374 13.81 9.71 10.11
N PHE A 375 12.64 9.78 9.53
CA PHE A 375 12.10 8.64 8.78
C PHE A 375 12.46 8.64 7.28
N LEU A 376 12.43 9.79 6.62
CA LEU A 376 12.73 9.86 5.18
C LEU A 376 14.22 9.68 4.86
N ALA A 377 15.11 10.06 5.77
CA ALA A 377 16.56 9.93 5.57
C ALA A 377 17.08 8.48 5.51
N GLY A 378 16.30 7.50 6.00
CA GLY A 378 16.69 6.09 6.04
C GLY A 378 16.12 5.22 4.93
N PHE A 379 15.06 5.65 4.24
CA PHE A 379 14.30 4.79 3.32
C PHE A 379 14.57 4.99 1.85
N PHE A 380 14.95 6.19 1.46
CA PHE A 380 15.38 6.42 0.09
C PHE A 380 16.87 6.76 0.12
N PRO A 381 17.73 5.92 -0.47
CA PRO A 381 19.11 6.36 -0.69
C PRO A 381 19.00 7.67 -1.46
N ARG A 382 19.41 8.77 -0.83
CA ARG A 382 19.65 10.00 -1.58
C ARG A 382 20.52 9.58 -2.76
N SER A 383 19.97 9.62 -3.95
CA SER A 383 20.79 9.61 -5.14
C SER A 383 21.69 10.82 -5.00
N GLY A 384 22.94 10.58 -4.60
CA GLY A 384 23.95 11.62 -4.48
C GLY A 384 24.09 12.40 -5.77
N PRO A 385 24.75 13.56 -5.69
CA PRO A 385 24.87 14.49 -6.79
C PRO A 385 25.53 13.87 -8.03
#